data_feadf1f2909cb039e1ebf7a4c4b48fa2
#
_entry.id   feadf1f2909cb039e1ebf7a4c4b48fa2
#
_cell.length_a   1.000
_cell.length_b   1.000
_cell.length_c   1.000
_cell.angle_alpha   90.00
_cell.angle_beta   90.00
_cell.angle_gamma   90.00
#
_symmetry.space_group_name_H-M   'P 1'
#
loop_
_entity.id
_entity.type
_entity.pdbx_description
1 polymer ?
#
loop_
_entity_poly.entity_id
_entity_poly.type
_entity_poly.pdbx_seq_one_letter_code
_entity_poly.pdbx_strand_id
1 'polypeptide(L)'
;MADFMNETVQDVARNATEKPKASTEGMLIAYSSLVIMALLPIFFGAFRSVKFLKKQKDSGEKPETMSKKDAAMFPVIASCALLGLYIFFKIFSKEYINLLVTLYFFGLGVLALTHILSPFVSKFVPESYQTQHHLVYTRGLGDEKEELLNFSFVTGDVIALGLCALVGGVYLWNKHWVVNNIFGLAFALNGVEFLHLNKVIIGCTLLGGLFVYDIFWVFATDVMVTVAKSFEAPIKLVFPQDILENWLNSNNFAMLGLGDVVIPGIFIALLLRFDESLKRGQKLYFYSSFCAYFFGLVFTIFIMSYFKHAQPALLYLVPACIGVPGLVAVIKGDFKALLAYADHPEDEEETSKESTPEKTSEESRNSVVQEAKKHK
;
A
#
# COMPACT_ATOMS: atom_id res chain seq x y z
N MET A 1 -53.82 -21.90 21.23
CA MET A 1 -52.92 -22.71 20.33
C MET A 1 -52.36 -21.87 19.19
N ALA A 2 -53.12 -21.02 18.52
CA ALA A 2 -52.62 -20.14 17.46
C ALA A 2 -51.63 -19.07 17.96
N ASP A 3 -51.85 -18.51 19.16
CA ASP A 3 -50.90 -17.53 19.75
C ASP A 3 -49.58 -18.13 20.15
N PHE A 4 -49.57 -19.39 20.64
CA PHE A 4 -48.34 -20.09 21.01
C PHE A 4 -47.51 -20.48 19.79
N MET A 5 -48.14 -20.76 18.64
CA MET A 5 -47.47 -21.02 17.38
C MET A 5 -46.90 -19.74 16.76
N ASN A 6 -47.57 -18.62 16.96
CA ASN A 6 -47.10 -17.32 16.44
C ASN A 6 -45.90 -16.79 17.25
N GLU A 7 -45.90 -16.94 18.58
CA GLU A 7 -44.71 -16.62 19.41
C GLU A 7 -43.52 -17.50 19.08
N THR A 8 -43.71 -18.81 18.90
CA THR A 8 -42.62 -19.71 18.54
C THR A 8 -42.07 -19.43 17.14
N VAL A 9 -42.92 -19.07 16.18
CA VAL A 9 -42.45 -18.70 14.81
C VAL A 9 -41.74 -17.35 14.81
N GLN A 10 -42.20 -16.41 15.64
CA GLN A 10 -41.51 -15.09 15.77
C GLN A 10 -40.16 -15.24 16.52
N ASP A 11 -40.06 -16.11 17.53
CA ASP A 11 -38.81 -16.39 18.24
C ASP A 11 -37.84 -17.21 17.37
N VAL A 12 -38.33 -18.13 16.57
CA VAL A 12 -37.50 -18.85 15.58
C VAL A 12 -37.04 -17.93 14.47
N ALA A 13 -37.89 -16.99 14.00
CA ALA A 13 -37.52 -15.98 13.02
C ALA A 13 -36.56 -14.93 13.58
N ARG A 14 -36.70 -14.53 14.86
CA ARG A 14 -35.73 -13.67 15.57
C ARG A 14 -34.39 -14.36 15.76
N ASN A 15 -34.37 -15.61 16.20
CA ASN A 15 -33.16 -16.40 16.37
C ASN A 15 -32.47 -16.75 15.04
N ALA A 16 -33.21 -16.82 13.93
CA ALA A 16 -32.66 -17.00 12.59
C ALA A 16 -32.03 -15.73 12.00
N THR A 17 -32.34 -14.55 12.56
CA THR A 17 -31.80 -13.24 12.11
C THR A 17 -30.68 -12.72 13.02
N GLU A 18 -30.52 -13.23 14.22
CA GLU A 18 -29.36 -12.90 15.05
C GLU A 18 -28.16 -13.71 14.58
N LYS A 19 -27.25 -13.05 13.84
CA LYS A 19 -25.92 -13.60 13.60
C LYS A 19 -25.31 -14.01 14.94
N PRO A 20 -24.78 -15.22 15.09
CA PRO A 20 -24.17 -15.66 16.34
C PRO A 20 -23.12 -14.62 16.75
N LYS A 21 -23.26 -14.08 17.96
CA LYS A 21 -22.29 -13.12 18.50
C LYS A 21 -20.96 -13.86 18.63
N ALA A 22 -19.94 -13.38 17.93
CA ALA A 22 -18.58 -13.90 18.07
C ALA A 22 -18.17 -13.88 19.55
N SER A 23 -17.52 -14.94 20.00
CA SER A 23 -17.00 -15.03 21.37
C SER A 23 -15.93 -13.95 21.60
N THR A 24 -15.78 -13.46 22.82
CA THR A 24 -14.75 -12.47 23.15
C THR A 24 -13.36 -12.99 22.83
N GLU A 25 -13.12 -14.29 23.01
CA GLU A 25 -11.86 -14.94 22.68
C GLU A 25 -11.62 -14.98 21.16
N GLY A 26 -12.64 -15.31 20.36
CA GLY A 26 -12.56 -15.30 18.90
C GLY A 26 -12.28 -13.90 18.35
N MET A 27 -12.92 -12.87 18.91
CA MET A 27 -12.62 -11.48 18.55
C MET A 27 -11.17 -11.09 18.89
N LEU A 28 -10.66 -11.47 20.06
CA LEU A 28 -9.28 -11.17 20.47
C LEU A 28 -8.27 -11.84 19.53
N ILE A 29 -8.51 -13.11 19.16
CA ILE A 29 -7.68 -13.85 18.21
C ILE A 29 -7.70 -13.14 16.84
N ALA A 30 -8.88 -12.75 16.36
CA ALA A 30 -9.03 -12.09 15.06
C ALA A 30 -8.26 -10.75 15.01
N TYR A 31 -8.43 -9.90 16.00
CA TYR A 31 -7.72 -8.62 16.04
C TYR A 31 -6.22 -8.78 16.24
N SER A 32 -5.78 -9.71 17.09
CA SER A 32 -4.36 -10.00 17.27
C SER A 32 -3.72 -10.51 15.98
N SER A 33 -4.43 -11.36 15.23
CA SER A 33 -3.98 -11.87 13.93
C SER A 33 -3.88 -10.75 12.90
N LEU A 34 -4.86 -9.82 12.85
CA LEU A 34 -4.81 -8.65 11.96
C LEU A 34 -3.61 -7.74 12.29
N VAL A 35 -3.33 -7.50 13.57
CA VAL A 35 -2.15 -6.72 14.00
C VAL A 35 -0.86 -7.38 13.52
N ILE A 36 -0.71 -8.70 13.72
CA ILE A 36 0.47 -9.43 13.26
C ILE A 36 0.60 -9.35 11.73
N MET A 37 -0.51 -9.57 11.00
CA MET A 37 -0.52 -9.48 9.53
C MET A 37 -0.21 -8.08 9.02
N ALA A 38 -0.51 -7.02 9.76
CA ALA A 38 -0.13 -5.66 9.40
C ALA A 38 1.36 -5.37 9.66
N LEU A 39 1.90 -5.86 10.78
CA LEU A 39 3.28 -5.61 11.17
C LEU A 39 4.31 -6.33 10.28
N LEU A 40 4.00 -7.55 9.84
CA LEU A 40 4.91 -8.37 9.04
C LEU A 40 5.35 -7.68 7.74
N PRO A 41 4.43 -7.21 6.85
CA PRO A 41 4.81 -6.56 5.61
C PRO A 41 5.53 -5.22 5.84
N ILE A 42 5.19 -4.47 6.89
CA ILE A 42 5.89 -3.23 7.24
C ILE A 42 7.33 -3.54 7.63
N PHE A 43 7.53 -4.50 8.54
CA PHE A 43 8.86 -4.85 9.00
C PHE A 43 9.74 -5.38 7.87
N PHE A 44 9.31 -6.45 7.21
CA PHE A 44 10.10 -7.07 6.14
C PHE A 44 10.20 -6.18 4.90
N GLY A 45 9.13 -5.47 4.54
CA GLY A 45 9.09 -4.55 3.41
C GLY A 45 10.06 -3.38 3.58
N ALA A 46 10.16 -2.80 4.79
CA ALA A 46 11.12 -1.73 5.07
C ALA A 46 12.57 -2.17 4.84
N PHE A 47 12.96 -3.35 5.33
CA PHE A 47 14.31 -3.88 5.10
C PHE A 47 14.57 -4.27 3.65
N ARG A 48 13.56 -4.77 2.94
CA ARG A 48 13.66 -5.08 1.51
C ARG A 48 13.77 -3.80 0.68
N SER A 49 13.02 -2.75 1.04
CA SER A 49 13.08 -1.43 0.41
C SER A 49 14.50 -0.83 0.42
N VAL A 50 15.20 -0.93 1.56
CA VAL A 50 16.61 -0.48 1.66
C VAL A 50 17.51 -1.25 0.69
N LYS A 51 17.36 -2.58 0.64
CA LYS A 51 18.16 -3.43 -0.26
C LYS A 51 17.85 -3.15 -1.73
N PHE A 52 16.58 -2.95 -2.05
CA PHE A 52 16.11 -2.64 -3.40
C PHE A 52 16.71 -1.33 -3.91
N LEU A 53 16.61 -0.25 -3.12
CA LEU A 53 17.19 1.05 -3.48
C LEU A 53 18.70 1.00 -3.62
N LYS A 54 19.39 0.24 -2.75
CA LYS A 54 20.83 0.06 -2.89
C LYS A 54 21.19 -0.61 -4.21
N LYS A 55 20.47 -1.70 -4.57
CA LYS A 55 20.66 -2.39 -5.86
C LYS A 55 20.40 -1.45 -7.05
N GLN A 56 19.35 -0.63 -6.98
CA GLN A 56 19.00 0.31 -8.02
C GLN A 56 20.05 1.43 -8.17
N LYS A 57 20.59 1.96 -7.06
CA LYS A 57 21.72 2.89 -7.09
C LYS A 57 22.98 2.25 -7.71
N ASP A 58 23.27 0.99 -7.40
CA ASP A 58 24.43 0.27 -7.94
C ASP A 58 24.26 -0.02 -9.45
N SER A 59 23.04 -0.17 -9.97
CA SER A 59 22.75 -0.35 -11.41
C SER A 59 22.67 0.97 -12.20
N GLY A 60 22.72 2.11 -11.53
CA GLY A 60 22.63 3.44 -12.18
C GLY A 60 21.23 3.82 -12.65
N GLU A 61 20.21 3.05 -12.28
CA GLU A 61 18.81 3.38 -12.56
C GLU A 61 18.31 4.45 -11.60
N LYS A 62 17.63 5.48 -12.14
CA LYS A 62 16.98 6.49 -11.29
C LYS A 62 15.74 5.88 -10.65
N PRO A 63 15.61 5.87 -9.31
CA PRO A 63 14.41 5.38 -8.66
C PRO A 63 13.23 6.32 -8.91
N GLU A 64 12.09 5.77 -9.25
CA GLU A 64 10.85 6.53 -9.28
C GLU A 64 10.42 6.90 -7.87
N THR A 65 10.44 8.18 -7.55
CA THR A 65 10.05 8.72 -6.25
C THR A 65 8.82 9.60 -6.38
N MET A 66 7.96 9.57 -5.35
CA MET A 66 6.77 10.43 -5.31
C MET A 66 7.17 11.88 -5.12
N SER A 67 6.70 12.76 -6.02
CA SER A 67 6.93 14.20 -5.89
C SER A 67 6.04 14.82 -4.79
N LYS A 68 6.40 16.04 -4.33
CA LYS A 68 5.58 16.78 -3.35
C LYS A 68 4.18 17.08 -3.88
N LYS A 69 4.06 17.35 -5.18
CA LYS A 69 2.79 17.64 -5.85
C LYS A 69 1.91 16.38 -5.88
N ASP A 70 2.49 15.22 -6.21
CA ASP A 70 1.76 13.96 -6.27
C ASP A 70 1.26 13.55 -4.87
N ALA A 71 2.10 13.70 -3.84
CA ALA A 71 1.72 13.44 -2.46
C ALA A 71 0.56 14.33 -1.98
N ALA A 72 0.57 15.62 -2.36
CA ALA A 72 -0.51 16.56 -2.01
C ALA A 72 -1.80 16.29 -2.82
N MET A 73 -1.68 15.82 -4.07
CA MET A 73 -2.82 15.48 -4.93
C MET A 73 -3.40 14.09 -4.63
N PHE A 74 -2.64 13.20 -4.00
CA PHE A 74 -3.04 11.81 -3.77
C PHE A 74 -4.40 11.67 -3.05
N PRO A 75 -4.71 12.42 -1.98
CA PRO A 75 -6.03 12.36 -1.32
C PRO A 75 -7.18 12.79 -2.23
N VAL A 76 -6.94 13.75 -3.13
CA VAL A 76 -7.94 14.21 -4.11
C VAL A 76 -8.19 13.13 -5.15
N ILE A 77 -7.13 12.53 -5.70
CA ILE A 77 -7.23 11.42 -6.66
C ILE A 77 -7.94 10.23 -6.02
N ALA A 78 -7.58 9.88 -4.79
CA ALA A 78 -8.22 8.81 -4.02
C ALA A 78 -9.72 9.11 -3.78
N SER A 79 -10.09 10.37 -3.50
CA SER A 79 -11.49 10.79 -3.35
C SER A 79 -12.27 10.65 -4.65
N CYS A 80 -11.69 11.07 -5.78
CA CYS A 80 -12.30 10.91 -7.10
C CYS A 80 -12.47 9.41 -7.47
N ALA A 81 -11.47 8.59 -7.18
CA ALA A 81 -11.52 7.15 -7.42
C ALA A 81 -12.60 6.47 -6.56
N LEU A 82 -12.69 6.81 -5.28
CA LEU A 82 -13.71 6.27 -4.36
C LEU A 82 -15.12 6.66 -4.81
N LEU A 83 -15.34 7.94 -5.15
CA LEU A 83 -16.62 8.43 -5.63
C LEU A 83 -16.97 7.80 -6.99
N GLY A 84 -16.01 7.70 -7.89
CA GLY A 84 -16.18 7.04 -9.18
C GLY A 84 -16.60 5.58 -9.02
N LEU A 85 -15.93 4.84 -8.13
CA LEU A 85 -16.26 3.44 -7.84
C LEU A 85 -17.65 3.31 -7.20
N TYR A 86 -18.04 4.22 -6.30
CA TYR A 86 -19.37 4.26 -5.71
C TYR A 86 -20.46 4.46 -6.76
N ILE A 87 -20.25 5.41 -7.69
CA ILE A 87 -21.17 5.67 -8.82
C ILE A 87 -21.25 4.44 -9.73
N PHE A 88 -20.08 3.81 -9.99
CA PHE A 88 -20.00 2.62 -10.82
C PHE A 88 -20.83 1.45 -10.23
N PHE A 89 -20.74 1.22 -8.92
CA PHE A 89 -21.57 0.22 -8.22
C PHE A 89 -23.06 0.55 -8.20
N LYS A 90 -23.45 1.82 -8.40
CA LYS A 90 -24.86 2.20 -8.54
C LYS A 90 -25.42 1.99 -9.94
N ILE A 91 -24.58 2.17 -10.98
CA ILE A 91 -25.00 2.10 -12.39
C ILE A 91 -24.92 0.68 -12.93
N PHE A 92 -23.86 -0.03 -12.60
CA PHE A 92 -23.60 -1.37 -13.12
C PHE A 92 -23.90 -2.45 -12.09
N SER A 93 -24.21 -3.66 -12.55
CA SER A 93 -24.40 -4.80 -11.65
C SER A 93 -23.08 -5.14 -10.91
N LYS A 94 -23.19 -5.38 -9.62
CA LYS A 94 -22.04 -5.70 -8.75
C LYS A 94 -21.25 -6.92 -9.24
N GLU A 95 -21.91 -7.87 -9.88
CA GLU A 95 -21.33 -9.12 -10.38
C GLU A 95 -20.27 -8.88 -11.45
N TYR A 96 -20.58 -8.05 -12.46
CA TYR A 96 -19.63 -7.73 -13.54
C TYR A 96 -18.44 -6.91 -13.04
N ILE A 97 -18.69 -5.94 -12.15
CA ILE A 97 -17.62 -5.14 -11.56
C ILE A 97 -16.69 -6.03 -10.75
N ASN A 98 -17.25 -6.87 -9.88
CA ASN A 98 -16.46 -7.76 -9.04
C ASN A 98 -15.71 -8.83 -9.86
N LEU A 99 -16.27 -9.30 -10.97
CA LEU A 99 -15.58 -10.22 -11.88
C LEU A 99 -14.33 -9.55 -12.50
N LEU A 100 -14.51 -8.35 -13.09
CA LEU A 100 -13.40 -7.59 -13.71
C LEU A 100 -12.31 -7.27 -12.71
N VAL A 101 -12.71 -6.78 -11.53
CA VAL A 101 -11.80 -6.44 -10.45
C VAL A 101 -11.08 -7.68 -9.91
N THR A 102 -11.80 -8.79 -9.74
CA THR A 102 -11.20 -10.07 -9.29
C THR A 102 -10.16 -10.55 -10.29
N LEU A 103 -10.44 -10.48 -11.61
CA LEU A 103 -9.50 -10.90 -12.66
C LEU A 103 -8.24 -10.00 -12.68
N TYR A 104 -8.43 -8.67 -12.53
CA TYR A 104 -7.33 -7.72 -12.45
C TYR A 104 -6.42 -7.99 -11.24
N PHE A 105 -7.02 -8.11 -10.05
CA PHE A 105 -6.26 -8.39 -8.82
C PHE A 105 -5.70 -9.82 -8.77
N PHE A 106 -6.31 -10.78 -9.47
CA PHE A 106 -5.73 -12.10 -9.67
C PHE A 106 -4.39 -11.99 -10.40
N GLY A 107 -4.36 -11.33 -11.56
CA GLY A 107 -3.11 -11.16 -12.33
C GLY A 107 -2.02 -10.45 -11.52
N LEU A 108 -2.35 -9.31 -10.92
CA LEU A 108 -1.41 -8.56 -10.07
C LEU A 108 -0.99 -9.36 -8.83
N GLY A 109 -1.91 -10.11 -8.21
CA GLY A 109 -1.63 -10.92 -7.03
C GLY A 109 -0.68 -12.06 -7.31
N VAL A 110 -0.84 -12.73 -8.44
CA VAL A 110 0.08 -13.79 -8.90
C VAL A 110 1.48 -13.20 -9.11
N LEU A 111 1.59 -12.04 -9.78
CA LEU A 111 2.89 -11.38 -10.00
C LEU A 111 3.52 -10.91 -8.67
N ALA A 112 2.73 -10.30 -7.80
CA ALA A 112 3.20 -9.83 -6.49
C ALA A 112 3.70 -11.00 -5.61
N LEU A 113 2.98 -12.10 -5.60
CA LEU A 113 3.36 -13.29 -4.85
C LEU A 113 4.59 -13.97 -5.48
N THR A 114 4.68 -14.00 -6.82
CA THR A 114 5.85 -14.52 -7.54
C THR A 114 7.12 -13.76 -7.16
N HIS A 115 7.07 -12.42 -7.11
CA HIS A 115 8.22 -11.61 -6.72
C HIS A 115 8.74 -11.96 -5.30
N ILE A 116 7.84 -12.28 -4.37
CA ILE A 116 8.22 -12.67 -3.01
C ILE A 116 8.76 -14.10 -2.97
N LEU A 117 8.13 -15.01 -3.70
CA LEU A 117 8.41 -16.44 -3.63
C LEU A 117 9.61 -16.85 -4.47
N SER A 118 9.90 -16.15 -5.58
CA SER A 118 10.97 -16.44 -6.51
C SER A 118 12.35 -16.62 -5.85
N PRO A 119 12.84 -15.73 -4.97
CA PRO A 119 14.14 -15.91 -4.34
C PRO A 119 14.22 -17.14 -3.42
N PHE A 120 13.09 -17.63 -2.93
CA PHE A 120 13.03 -18.88 -2.15
C PHE A 120 13.02 -20.08 -3.06
N VAL A 121 12.19 -20.09 -4.10
CA VAL A 121 12.10 -21.19 -5.07
C VAL A 121 13.43 -21.39 -5.78
N SER A 122 14.10 -20.33 -6.20
CA SER A 122 15.39 -20.39 -6.87
C SER A 122 16.48 -21.05 -6.03
N LYS A 123 16.39 -21.02 -4.69
CA LYS A 123 17.32 -21.75 -3.81
C LYS A 123 17.15 -23.28 -3.85
N PHE A 124 15.95 -23.74 -4.15
CA PHE A 124 15.65 -25.18 -4.24
C PHE A 124 15.87 -25.75 -5.64
N VAL A 125 15.99 -24.88 -6.67
CA VAL A 125 16.28 -25.30 -8.03
C VAL A 125 17.79 -25.52 -8.16
N PRO A 126 18.26 -26.73 -8.55
CA PRO A 126 19.68 -26.99 -8.74
C PRO A 126 20.29 -26.03 -9.77
N GLU A 127 21.53 -25.60 -9.55
CA GLU A 127 22.25 -24.67 -10.44
C GLU A 127 22.28 -25.11 -11.90
N SER A 128 22.29 -26.42 -12.14
CA SER A 128 22.26 -27.01 -13.48
C SER A 128 20.99 -26.67 -14.28
N TYR A 129 19.89 -26.30 -13.62
CA TYR A 129 18.61 -25.95 -14.25
C TYR A 129 18.33 -24.45 -14.19
N GLN A 130 19.19 -23.65 -13.56
CA GLN A 130 19.06 -22.19 -13.47
C GLN A 130 19.56 -21.54 -14.77
N THR A 131 18.71 -21.51 -15.78
CA THR A 131 19.01 -20.80 -17.02
C THR A 131 18.44 -19.37 -16.95
N GLN A 132 19.23 -18.39 -17.37
CA GLN A 132 18.74 -17.01 -17.55
C GLN A 132 18.08 -16.91 -18.92
N HIS A 133 16.87 -16.40 -18.92
CA HIS A 133 16.07 -16.12 -20.11
C HIS A 133 15.95 -14.61 -20.27
N HIS A 134 16.11 -14.13 -21.50
CA HIS A 134 15.93 -12.72 -21.84
C HIS A 134 14.78 -12.61 -22.83
N LEU A 135 13.75 -11.85 -22.45
CA LEU A 135 12.65 -11.48 -23.35
C LEU A 135 12.88 -10.02 -23.76
N VAL A 136 13.35 -9.85 -25.01
CA VAL A 136 13.56 -8.51 -25.57
C VAL A 136 12.51 -8.26 -26.62
N TYR A 137 11.69 -7.24 -26.42
CA TYR A 137 10.72 -6.78 -27.41
C TYR A 137 11.23 -5.50 -28.04
N THR A 138 11.59 -5.57 -29.33
CA THR A 138 12.08 -4.43 -30.10
C THR A 138 11.04 -3.98 -31.12
N ARG A 139 10.89 -2.67 -31.31
CA ARG A 139 10.05 -2.04 -32.33
C ARG A 139 10.94 -1.23 -33.27
N GLY A 140 10.85 -1.49 -34.57
CA GLY A 140 11.62 -0.76 -35.61
C GLY A 140 11.95 -1.65 -36.78
N LEU A 141 12.36 -1.04 -37.90
CA LEU A 141 12.78 -1.71 -39.12
C LEU A 141 14.30 -1.47 -39.33
N GLY A 142 15.08 -2.55 -39.59
CA GLY A 142 16.52 -2.43 -39.86
C GLY A 142 17.36 -2.12 -38.62
N ASP A 143 18.27 -1.16 -38.73
CA ASP A 143 19.23 -0.79 -37.65
C ASP A 143 18.64 0.22 -36.62
N GLU A 144 17.48 0.81 -36.88
CA GLU A 144 16.75 1.69 -35.95
C GLU A 144 15.75 0.88 -35.10
N LYS A 145 16.26 -0.07 -34.30
CA LYS A 145 15.44 -0.84 -33.35
C LYS A 145 15.48 -0.18 -31.97
N GLU A 146 14.34 0.31 -31.53
CA GLU A 146 14.16 0.74 -30.14
C GLU A 146 13.76 -0.48 -29.28
N GLU A 147 14.50 -0.75 -28.21
CA GLU A 147 14.15 -1.75 -27.22
C GLU A 147 13.04 -1.18 -26.35
N LEU A 148 11.81 -1.69 -26.53
CA LEU A 148 10.64 -1.28 -25.74
C LEU A 148 10.51 -2.07 -24.43
N LEU A 149 11.00 -3.30 -24.40
CA LEU A 149 10.95 -4.20 -23.24
C LEU A 149 12.19 -5.07 -23.25
N ASN A 150 12.93 -5.02 -22.15
CA ASN A 150 14.05 -5.93 -21.88
C ASN A 150 13.82 -6.55 -20.52
N PHE A 151 13.29 -7.77 -20.49
CA PHE A 151 12.93 -8.46 -19.27
C PHE A 151 13.78 -9.73 -19.14
N SER A 152 14.60 -9.80 -18.08
CA SER A 152 15.39 -10.97 -17.75
C SER A 152 14.79 -11.73 -16.58
N PHE A 153 14.60 -13.03 -16.72
CA PHE A 153 14.08 -13.91 -15.69
C PHE A 153 14.84 -15.23 -15.65
N VAL A 154 14.85 -15.86 -14.48
CA VAL A 154 15.50 -17.14 -14.25
C VAL A 154 14.45 -18.26 -14.26
N THR A 155 14.84 -19.49 -14.58
CA THR A 155 13.94 -20.66 -14.56
C THR A 155 13.20 -20.78 -13.21
N GLY A 156 13.82 -20.40 -12.09
CA GLY A 156 13.19 -20.35 -10.78
C GLY A 156 11.97 -19.42 -10.73
N ASP A 157 12.02 -18.28 -11.45
CA ASP A 157 10.89 -17.32 -11.52
C ASP A 157 9.70 -17.93 -12.24
N VAL A 158 9.93 -18.71 -13.29
CA VAL A 158 8.86 -19.39 -14.04
C VAL A 158 8.18 -20.47 -13.18
N ILE A 159 8.97 -21.23 -12.42
CA ILE A 159 8.42 -22.23 -11.48
C ILE A 159 7.62 -21.54 -10.39
N ALA A 160 8.14 -20.44 -9.81
CA ALA A 160 7.42 -19.65 -8.81
C ALA A 160 6.12 -19.09 -9.38
N LEU A 161 6.13 -18.56 -10.62
CA LEU A 161 4.94 -18.08 -11.31
C LEU A 161 3.89 -19.18 -11.46
N GLY A 162 4.30 -20.39 -11.87
CA GLY A 162 3.39 -21.54 -11.99
C GLY A 162 2.73 -21.91 -10.64
N LEU A 163 3.52 -21.96 -9.57
CA LEU A 163 3.02 -22.23 -8.22
C LEU A 163 2.06 -21.13 -7.74
N CYS A 164 2.39 -19.86 -7.97
CA CYS A 164 1.53 -18.73 -7.60
C CYS A 164 0.25 -18.69 -8.43
N ALA A 165 0.32 -19.08 -9.71
CA ALA A 165 -0.86 -19.20 -10.56
C ALA A 165 -1.83 -20.30 -10.07
N LEU A 166 -1.32 -21.41 -9.53
CA LEU A 166 -2.15 -22.44 -8.88
C LEU A 166 -2.87 -21.88 -7.64
N VAL A 167 -2.15 -21.16 -6.77
CA VAL A 167 -2.75 -20.47 -5.61
C VAL A 167 -3.82 -19.48 -6.06
N GLY A 168 -3.54 -18.72 -7.11
CA GLY A 168 -4.51 -17.81 -7.72
C GLY A 168 -5.73 -18.53 -8.30
N GLY A 169 -5.56 -19.69 -8.92
CA GLY A 169 -6.65 -20.53 -9.42
C GLY A 169 -7.60 -20.95 -8.28
N VAL A 170 -7.05 -21.33 -7.12
CA VAL A 170 -7.84 -21.62 -5.92
C VAL A 170 -8.63 -20.39 -5.46
N TYR A 171 -8.03 -19.18 -5.55
CA TYR A 171 -8.74 -17.92 -5.24
C TYR A 171 -9.92 -17.66 -6.18
N LEU A 172 -9.77 -17.92 -7.47
CA LEU A 172 -10.86 -17.75 -8.44
C LEU A 172 -12.00 -18.75 -8.22
N TRP A 173 -11.65 -19.97 -7.81
CA TRP A 173 -12.64 -21.03 -7.54
C TRP A 173 -13.46 -20.74 -6.27
N ASN A 174 -12.76 -20.43 -5.18
CA ASN A 174 -13.39 -20.19 -3.89
C ASN A 174 -12.69 -19.01 -3.21
N LYS A 175 -13.25 -17.81 -3.32
CA LYS A 175 -12.70 -16.56 -2.74
C LYS A 175 -12.44 -16.67 -1.22
N HIS A 176 -11.67 -17.68 -0.82
CA HIS A 176 -11.41 -18.01 0.57
C HIS A 176 -10.55 -16.94 1.23
N TRP A 177 -10.89 -16.55 2.45
CA TRP A 177 -10.21 -15.49 3.20
C TRP A 177 -8.70 -15.71 3.37
N VAL A 178 -8.25 -16.96 3.49
CA VAL A 178 -6.81 -17.28 3.60
C VAL A 178 -6.05 -16.85 2.34
N VAL A 179 -6.56 -17.18 1.16
CA VAL A 179 -5.89 -16.83 -0.12
C VAL A 179 -5.98 -15.33 -0.36
N ASN A 180 -7.10 -14.69 0.01
CA ASN A 180 -7.23 -13.23 0.01
C ASN A 180 -6.12 -12.58 0.85
N ASN A 181 -5.85 -13.09 2.05
CA ASN A 181 -4.80 -12.57 2.92
C ASN A 181 -3.40 -12.82 2.37
N ILE A 182 -3.15 -13.96 1.73
CA ILE A 182 -1.87 -14.24 1.08
C ILE A 182 -1.59 -13.17 0.00
N PHE A 183 -2.57 -12.87 -0.86
CA PHE A 183 -2.44 -11.81 -1.84
C PHE A 183 -2.34 -10.42 -1.19
N GLY A 184 -3.16 -10.15 -0.17
CA GLY A 184 -3.11 -8.90 0.58
C GLY A 184 -1.74 -8.64 1.22
N LEU A 185 -1.16 -9.65 1.86
CA LEU A 185 0.20 -9.57 2.42
C LEU A 185 1.26 -9.37 1.33
N ALA A 186 1.11 -10.06 0.18
CA ALA A 186 2.01 -9.87 -0.96
C ALA A 186 1.94 -8.44 -1.50
N PHE A 187 0.74 -7.88 -1.67
CA PHE A 187 0.57 -6.48 -2.07
C PHE A 187 1.13 -5.51 -1.06
N ALA A 188 0.88 -5.73 0.24
CA ALA A 188 1.39 -4.85 1.28
C ALA A 188 2.92 -4.85 1.33
N LEU A 189 3.54 -6.03 1.25
CA LEU A 189 4.99 -6.16 1.27
C LEU A 189 5.64 -5.50 0.05
N ASN A 190 5.13 -5.78 -1.17
CA ASN A 190 5.62 -5.15 -2.39
C ASN A 190 5.33 -3.64 -2.42
N GLY A 191 4.17 -3.20 -1.89
CA GLY A 191 3.86 -1.79 -1.76
C GLY A 191 4.88 -1.04 -0.92
N VAL A 192 5.27 -1.59 0.23
CA VAL A 192 6.31 -0.99 1.09
C VAL A 192 7.70 -1.10 0.46
N GLU A 193 7.98 -2.17 -0.30
CA GLU A 193 9.26 -2.39 -0.97
C GLU A 193 9.50 -1.45 -2.16
N PHE A 194 8.48 -1.24 -3.01
CA PHE A 194 8.64 -0.53 -4.29
C PHE A 194 8.23 0.94 -4.25
N LEU A 195 7.28 1.31 -3.40
CA LEU A 195 6.86 2.70 -3.32
C LEU A 195 7.82 3.50 -2.45
N HIS A 196 8.50 4.46 -3.06
CA HIS A 196 9.52 5.27 -2.39
C HIS A 196 9.09 6.72 -2.24
N LEU A 197 9.34 7.25 -1.05
CA LEU A 197 9.25 8.67 -0.73
C LEU A 197 10.67 9.23 -0.71
N ASN A 198 10.91 10.33 -1.41
CA ASN A 198 12.22 10.98 -1.43
C ASN A 198 12.53 11.72 -0.13
N LYS A 199 11.53 12.42 0.46
CA LYS A 199 11.71 13.29 1.63
C LYS A 199 10.72 12.97 2.74
N VAL A 200 11.14 13.17 3.99
CA VAL A 200 10.25 13.04 5.16
C VAL A 200 9.08 14.02 5.07
N ILE A 201 9.30 15.25 4.60
CA ILE A 201 8.23 16.25 4.40
C ILE A 201 7.15 15.75 3.41
N ILE A 202 7.55 15.06 2.33
CA ILE A 202 6.62 14.48 1.37
C ILE A 202 5.77 13.40 2.05
N GLY A 203 6.40 12.55 2.86
CA GLY A 203 5.70 11.54 3.64
C GLY A 203 4.71 12.14 4.66
N CYS A 204 5.10 13.19 5.36
CA CYS A 204 4.21 13.91 6.26
C CYS A 204 3.04 14.57 5.52
N THR A 205 3.28 15.11 4.31
CA THR A 205 2.22 15.70 3.47
C THR A 205 1.23 14.64 3.00
N LEU A 206 1.73 13.48 2.56
CA LEU A 206 0.91 12.34 2.13
C LEU A 206 0.04 11.83 3.29
N LEU A 207 0.66 11.53 4.43
CA LEU A 207 -0.03 11.03 5.62
C LEU A 207 -1.04 12.06 6.16
N GLY A 208 -0.67 13.34 6.22
CA GLY A 208 -1.56 14.41 6.66
C GLY A 208 -2.76 14.61 5.73
N GLY A 209 -2.55 14.53 4.43
CA GLY A 209 -3.63 14.59 3.44
C GLY A 209 -4.60 13.39 3.56
N LEU A 210 -4.06 12.19 3.74
CA LEU A 210 -4.87 10.98 3.94
C LEU A 210 -5.56 10.94 5.31
N PHE A 211 -4.99 11.55 6.34
CA PHE A 211 -5.65 11.76 7.62
C PHE A 211 -6.95 12.55 7.44
N VAL A 212 -6.91 13.67 6.72
CA VAL A 212 -8.11 14.47 6.43
C VAL A 212 -9.11 13.70 5.54
N TYR A 213 -8.59 12.99 4.53
CA TYR A 213 -9.37 12.13 3.65
C TYR A 213 -10.15 11.06 4.43
N ASP A 214 -9.49 10.34 5.36
CA ASP A 214 -10.09 9.26 6.12
C ASP A 214 -11.18 9.77 7.08
N ILE A 215 -10.92 10.88 7.78
CA ILE A 215 -11.92 11.55 8.63
C ILE A 215 -13.15 11.93 7.81
N PHE A 216 -12.96 12.55 6.66
CA PHE A 216 -14.08 13.01 5.84
C PHE A 216 -14.92 11.84 5.34
N TRP A 217 -14.30 10.83 4.72
CA TRP A 217 -15.06 9.74 4.10
C TRP A 217 -15.66 8.76 5.08
N VAL A 218 -15.11 8.60 6.28
CA VAL A 218 -15.65 7.70 7.31
C VAL A 218 -16.78 8.37 8.11
N PHE A 219 -16.61 9.64 8.50
CA PHE A 219 -17.59 10.31 9.36
C PHE A 219 -18.65 11.10 8.59
N ALA A 220 -18.30 11.67 7.45
CA ALA A 220 -19.25 12.53 6.71
C ALA A 220 -20.11 11.75 5.71
N THR A 221 -19.75 10.49 5.37
CA THR A 221 -20.44 9.74 4.32
C THR A 221 -20.49 8.25 4.60
N ASP A 222 -21.55 7.58 4.08
CA ASP A 222 -21.63 6.11 4.08
C ASP A 222 -20.98 5.47 2.85
N VAL A 223 -20.34 6.28 1.99
CA VAL A 223 -19.77 5.85 0.70
C VAL A 223 -18.68 4.82 0.93
N MET A 224 -17.74 5.11 1.82
CA MET A 224 -16.61 4.22 2.10
C MET A 224 -17.07 2.85 2.63
N VAL A 225 -18.01 2.83 3.55
CA VAL A 225 -18.57 1.59 4.12
C VAL A 225 -19.31 0.78 3.06
N THR A 226 -20.08 1.48 2.20
CA THR A 226 -20.86 0.85 1.11
C THR A 226 -19.92 0.23 0.07
N VAL A 227 -18.89 0.95 -0.36
CA VAL A 227 -17.88 0.45 -1.31
C VAL A 227 -17.10 -0.71 -0.70
N ALA A 228 -16.61 -0.57 0.54
CA ALA A 228 -15.84 -1.62 1.22
C ALA A 228 -16.61 -2.95 1.37
N LYS A 229 -17.94 -2.87 1.60
CA LYS A 229 -18.81 -4.05 1.65
C LYS A 229 -19.13 -4.66 0.28
N SER A 230 -19.21 -3.82 -0.75
CA SER A 230 -19.54 -4.24 -2.11
C SER A 230 -18.34 -4.77 -2.89
N PHE A 231 -17.13 -4.44 -2.44
CA PHE A 231 -15.89 -4.70 -3.15
C PHE A 231 -15.27 -6.03 -2.70
N GLU A 232 -15.19 -6.99 -3.62
CA GLU A 232 -14.64 -8.33 -3.39
C GLU A 232 -13.25 -8.45 -4.00
N ALA A 233 -12.27 -7.74 -3.45
CA ALA A 233 -10.88 -7.80 -3.90
C ALA A 233 -9.92 -7.95 -2.71
N PRO A 234 -8.69 -8.47 -2.92
CA PRO A 234 -7.69 -8.64 -1.87
C PRO A 234 -6.98 -7.31 -1.51
N ILE A 235 -7.78 -6.24 -1.30
CA ILE A 235 -7.33 -4.92 -0.85
C ILE A 235 -7.53 -4.71 0.66
N LYS A 236 -8.00 -5.72 1.34
CA LYS A 236 -8.23 -5.75 2.78
C LYS A 236 -7.74 -7.07 3.37
N LEU A 237 -7.11 -7.01 4.52
CA LEU A 237 -6.84 -8.17 5.34
C LEU A 237 -8.10 -8.52 6.11
N VAL A 238 -8.45 -9.78 6.17
CA VAL A 238 -9.67 -10.25 6.82
C VAL A 238 -9.35 -11.44 7.73
N PHE A 239 -9.95 -11.48 8.90
CA PHE A 239 -9.79 -12.62 9.79
C PHE A 239 -11.12 -12.97 10.47
N PRO A 240 -11.51 -14.26 10.53
CA PRO A 240 -12.77 -14.67 11.12
C PRO A 240 -12.79 -14.42 12.63
N GLN A 241 -13.88 -13.79 13.11
CA GLN A 241 -14.09 -13.50 14.53
C GLN A 241 -14.66 -14.73 15.29
N ASP A 242 -15.27 -15.65 14.55
CA ASP A 242 -15.88 -16.89 15.05
C ASP A 242 -15.07 -18.13 14.66
N ILE A 243 -13.74 -17.99 14.56
CA ILE A 243 -12.83 -19.09 14.16
C ILE A 243 -12.89 -20.28 15.12
N LEU A 244 -13.17 -20.05 16.39
CA LEU A 244 -13.27 -21.13 17.40
C LEU A 244 -14.57 -21.95 17.25
N GLU A 245 -15.61 -21.34 16.68
CA GLU A 245 -16.94 -21.97 16.54
C GLU A 245 -17.12 -22.55 15.13
N ASN A 246 -16.74 -21.80 14.09
CA ASN A 246 -17.03 -22.12 12.68
C ASN A 246 -15.78 -22.44 11.84
N TRP A 247 -14.57 -22.40 12.44
CA TRP A 247 -13.30 -22.70 11.79
C TRP A 247 -13.15 -21.95 10.44
N LEU A 248 -13.06 -22.67 9.32
CA LEU A 248 -12.87 -22.08 7.99
C LEU A 248 -14.15 -21.52 7.33
N ASN A 249 -15.33 -21.86 7.83
CA ASN A 249 -16.64 -21.48 7.26
C ASN A 249 -17.30 -20.30 7.99
N SER A 250 -16.49 -19.40 8.53
CA SER A 250 -16.94 -18.20 9.22
C SER A 250 -17.68 -17.23 8.31
N ASN A 251 -18.69 -16.53 8.88
CA ASN A 251 -19.43 -15.46 8.21
C ASN A 251 -19.16 -14.08 8.81
N ASN A 252 -18.47 -14.02 9.96
CA ASN A 252 -18.17 -12.78 10.65
C ASN A 252 -16.65 -12.52 10.59
N PHE A 253 -16.26 -11.46 9.86
CA PHE A 253 -14.85 -11.13 9.66
C PHE A 253 -14.50 -9.76 10.29
N ALA A 254 -13.38 -9.72 10.99
CA ALA A 254 -12.67 -8.47 11.23
C ALA A 254 -11.89 -8.11 9.96
N MET A 255 -11.82 -6.81 9.63
CA MET A 255 -11.21 -6.33 8.39
C MET A 255 -10.27 -5.17 8.69
N LEU A 256 -9.15 -5.12 7.94
CA LEU A 256 -8.19 -4.03 7.97
C LEU A 256 -7.83 -3.65 6.52
N GLY A 257 -7.95 -2.38 6.15
CA GLY A 257 -7.59 -1.90 4.83
C GLY A 257 -6.09 -2.01 4.56
N LEU A 258 -5.68 -2.40 3.36
CA LEU A 258 -4.26 -2.42 3.00
C LEU A 258 -3.64 -1.03 2.97
N GLY A 259 -4.42 0.02 2.67
CA GLY A 259 -3.97 1.41 2.72
C GLY A 259 -3.45 1.82 4.09
N ASP A 260 -4.11 1.35 5.16
CA ASP A 260 -3.73 1.65 6.55
C ASP A 260 -2.43 0.92 6.98
N VAL A 261 -2.01 -0.07 6.20
CA VAL A 261 -0.76 -0.82 6.39
C VAL A 261 0.36 -0.27 5.50
N VAL A 262 0.07 -0.15 4.20
CA VAL A 262 1.08 0.20 3.18
C VAL A 262 1.56 1.64 3.35
N ILE A 263 0.65 2.59 3.54
CA ILE A 263 1.02 4.01 3.54
C ILE A 263 1.86 4.40 4.78
N PRO A 264 1.46 4.05 6.01
CA PRO A 264 2.36 4.20 7.14
C PRO A 264 3.64 3.36 7.00
N GLY A 265 3.54 2.16 6.37
CA GLY A 265 4.68 1.28 6.12
C GLY A 265 5.75 1.92 5.23
N ILE A 266 5.37 2.62 4.16
CA ILE A 266 6.28 3.37 3.28
C ILE A 266 6.99 4.49 4.07
N PHE A 267 6.26 5.18 4.95
CA PHE A 267 6.85 6.22 5.80
C PHE A 267 7.83 5.63 6.82
N ILE A 268 7.50 4.49 7.44
CA ILE A 268 8.40 3.78 8.37
C ILE A 268 9.65 3.27 7.63
N ALA A 269 9.51 2.80 6.37
CA ALA A 269 10.64 2.42 5.54
C ALA A 269 11.56 3.61 5.21
N LEU A 270 10.99 4.80 4.97
CA LEU A 270 11.76 6.03 4.79
C LEU A 270 12.57 6.37 6.05
N LEU A 271 11.99 6.22 7.24
CA LEU A 271 12.71 6.45 8.51
C LEU A 271 13.83 5.44 8.74
N LEU A 272 13.69 4.19 8.26
CA LEU A 272 14.79 3.22 8.27
C LEU A 272 15.96 3.68 7.39
N ARG A 273 15.67 4.24 6.21
CA ARG A 273 16.70 4.80 5.32
C ARG A 273 17.37 6.03 5.93
N PHE A 274 16.59 6.88 6.62
CA PHE A 274 17.14 7.99 7.40
C PHE A 274 18.10 7.49 8.49
N ASP A 275 17.72 6.46 9.27
CA ASP A 275 18.61 5.86 10.28
C ASP A 275 19.92 5.35 9.65
N GLU A 276 19.86 4.74 8.47
CA GLU A 276 21.07 4.28 7.76
C GLU A 276 21.93 5.44 7.28
N SER A 277 21.34 6.54 6.86
CA SER A 277 22.07 7.75 6.44
C SER A 277 22.85 8.39 7.59
N LEU A 278 22.36 8.29 8.82
CA LEU A 278 23.04 8.79 10.01
C LEU A 278 24.29 7.97 10.40
N LYS A 279 24.47 6.76 9.83
CA LYS A 279 25.63 5.86 10.09
C LYS A 279 25.90 5.58 11.56
N ARG A 280 24.92 5.71 12.45
CA ARG A 280 25.05 5.50 13.90
C ARG A 280 24.90 4.04 14.31
N GLY A 281 24.56 3.12 13.38
CA GLY A 281 24.34 1.70 13.64
C GLY A 281 23.06 1.38 14.42
N GLN A 282 22.37 2.40 14.95
CA GLN A 282 21.10 2.25 15.65
C GLN A 282 19.94 2.61 14.70
N LYS A 283 18.90 1.78 14.70
CA LYS A 283 17.69 2.00 13.90
C LYS A 283 16.58 2.61 14.78
N LEU A 284 16.89 3.75 15.40
CA LEU A 284 16.07 4.35 16.44
C LEU A 284 14.76 4.91 15.88
N TYR A 285 14.83 5.64 14.76
CA TYR A 285 13.65 6.25 14.14
C TYR A 285 12.72 5.20 13.55
N PHE A 286 13.29 4.15 12.95
CA PHE A 286 12.53 3.00 12.48
C PHE A 286 11.76 2.34 13.62
N TYR A 287 12.45 1.91 14.67
CA TYR A 287 11.78 1.21 15.78
C TYR A 287 10.80 2.10 16.53
N SER A 288 11.09 3.39 16.71
CA SER A 288 10.18 4.32 17.37
C SER A 288 8.87 4.48 16.59
N SER A 289 8.94 4.64 15.25
CA SER A 289 7.76 4.75 14.41
C SER A 289 7.03 3.41 14.27
N PHE A 290 7.75 2.30 14.18
CA PHE A 290 7.16 0.96 14.12
C PHE A 290 6.39 0.60 15.40
N CYS A 291 6.95 0.90 16.57
CA CYS A 291 6.24 0.75 17.83
C CYS A 291 5.05 1.71 17.95
N ALA A 292 5.20 2.95 17.47
CA ALA A 292 4.10 3.92 17.44
C ALA A 292 2.95 3.44 16.56
N TYR A 293 3.26 2.86 15.41
CA TYR A 293 2.26 2.23 14.54
C TYR A 293 1.54 1.08 15.24
N PHE A 294 2.29 0.18 15.90
CA PHE A 294 1.71 -0.94 16.66
C PHE A 294 0.72 -0.45 17.73
N PHE A 295 1.14 0.50 18.57
CA PHE A 295 0.26 1.04 19.62
C PHE A 295 -0.91 1.84 19.03
N GLY A 296 -0.69 2.58 17.95
CA GLY A 296 -1.75 3.29 17.22
C GLY A 296 -2.80 2.32 16.65
N LEU A 297 -2.37 1.20 16.06
CA LEU A 297 -3.26 0.19 15.53
C LEU A 297 -4.06 -0.52 16.62
N VAL A 298 -3.41 -0.91 17.73
CA VAL A 298 -4.07 -1.51 18.90
C VAL A 298 -5.10 -0.53 19.48
N PHE A 299 -4.75 0.76 19.58
CA PHE A 299 -5.65 1.79 20.06
C PHE A 299 -6.85 1.99 19.12
N THR A 300 -6.63 1.99 17.81
CA THR A 300 -7.71 2.04 16.81
C THR A 300 -8.70 0.88 16.97
N ILE A 301 -8.17 -0.33 17.13
CA ILE A 301 -8.99 -1.54 17.36
C ILE A 301 -9.78 -1.42 18.66
N PHE A 302 -9.16 -0.93 19.72
CA PHE A 302 -9.82 -0.72 21.01
C PHE A 302 -10.99 0.27 20.88
N ILE A 303 -10.77 1.42 20.26
CA ILE A 303 -11.80 2.43 20.02
C ILE A 303 -12.94 1.88 19.17
N MET A 304 -12.62 1.18 18.06
CA MET A 304 -13.62 0.56 17.19
C MET A 304 -14.45 -0.49 17.93
N SER A 305 -13.82 -1.28 18.80
CA SER A 305 -14.51 -2.29 19.63
C SER A 305 -15.42 -1.64 20.68
N TYR A 306 -15.00 -0.51 21.25
CA TYR A 306 -15.74 0.20 22.28
C TYR A 306 -16.99 0.91 21.70
N PHE A 307 -16.80 1.67 20.61
CA PHE A 307 -17.90 2.44 20.00
C PHE A 307 -18.78 1.61 19.07
N LYS A 308 -18.36 0.43 18.64
CA LYS A 308 -19.05 -0.47 17.69
C LYS A 308 -19.45 0.20 16.36
N HIS A 309 -18.76 1.25 15.99
CA HIS A 309 -18.89 1.96 14.73
C HIS A 309 -17.58 1.98 13.97
N ALA A 310 -17.65 2.08 12.63
CA ALA A 310 -16.46 2.28 11.80
C ALA A 310 -15.73 3.55 12.25
N GLN A 311 -14.43 3.44 12.46
CA GLN A 311 -13.55 4.54 12.87
C GLN A 311 -12.48 4.74 11.79
N PRO A 312 -12.11 5.99 11.48
CA PRO A 312 -11.00 6.25 10.57
C PRO A 312 -9.69 5.80 11.24
N ALA A 313 -9.03 4.80 10.66
CA ALA A 313 -7.81 4.23 11.25
C ALA A 313 -6.66 5.24 11.23
N LEU A 314 -6.54 6.01 10.15
CA LEU A 314 -5.49 7.01 9.99
C LEU A 314 -5.61 8.16 11.00
N LEU A 315 -6.79 8.38 11.62
CA LEU A 315 -6.98 9.35 12.70
C LEU A 315 -6.02 9.10 13.88
N TYR A 316 -5.75 7.85 14.16
CA TYR A 316 -4.88 7.44 15.28
C TYR A 316 -3.48 7.09 14.81
N LEU A 317 -3.35 6.46 13.64
CA LEU A 317 -2.07 6.00 13.11
C LEU A 317 -1.16 7.15 12.68
N VAL A 318 -1.70 8.17 12.01
CA VAL A 318 -0.88 9.27 11.47
C VAL A 318 -0.23 10.10 12.57
N PRO A 319 -0.96 10.59 13.60
CA PRO A 319 -0.32 11.31 14.71
C PRO A 319 0.74 10.46 15.44
N ALA A 320 0.50 9.15 15.59
CA ALA A 320 1.46 8.26 16.21
C ALA A 320 2.74 8.10 15.36
N CYS A 321 2.58 7.80 14.06
CA CYS A 321 3.70 7.53 13.16
C CYS A 321 4.57 8.77 12.88
N ILE A 322 3.99 9.97 12.86
CA ILE A 322 4.73 11.23 12.64
C ILE A 322 5.20 11.81 13.99
N GLY A 323 4.32 11.82 14.98
CA GLY A 323 4.57 12.50 16.25
C GLY A 323 5.68 11.86 17.07
N VAL A 324 5.68 10.52 17.21
CA VAL A 324 6.68 9.82 18.03
C VAL A 324 8.10 9.98 17.46
N PRO A 325 8.39 9.67 16.18
CA PRO A 325 9.74 9.89 15.63
C PRO A 325 10.11 11.37 15.56
N GLY A 326 9.15 12.28 15.34
CA GLY A 326 9.37 13.72 15.43
C GLY A 326 9.81 14.15 16.82
N LEU A 327 9.16 13.66 17.88
CA LEU A 327 9.53 13.91 19.28
C LEU A 327 10.92 13.35 19.58
N VAL A 328 11.21 12.12 19.14
CA VAL A 328 12.55 11.52 19.29
C VAL A 328 13.61 12.38 18.59
N ALA A 329 13.31 12.93 17.40
CA ALA A 329 14.22 13.81 16.68
C ALA A 329 14.48 15.14 17.42
N VAL A 330 13.47 15.71 18.07
CA VAL A 330 13.63 16.89 18.92
C VAL A 330 14.53 16.58 20.13
N ILE A 331 14.28 15.48 20.83
CA ILE A 331 15.06 15.06 22.00
C ILE A 331 16.54 14.79 21.63
N LYS A 332 16.78 14.21 20.45
CA LYS A 332 18.14 13.91 19.95
C LYS A 332 18.83 15.10 19.28
N GLY A 333 18.11 16.20 19.02
CA GLY A 333 18.63 17.36 18.29
C GLY A 333 18.74 17.15 16.78
N ASP A 334 18.18 16.08 16.24
CA ASP A 334 18.25 15.69 14.82
C ASP A 334 17.05 16.22 13.99
N PHE A 335 16.17 17.03 14.59
CA PHE A 335 14.93 17.45 13.94
C PHE A 335 15.15 18.17 12.59
N LYS A 336 16.17 19.05 12.54
CA LYS A 336 16.53 19.72 11.28
C LYS A 336 17.05 18.73 10.24
N ALA A 337 17.86 17.77 10.66
CA ALA A 337 18.39 16.73 9.78
C ALA A 337 17.28 15.82 9.25
N LEU A 338 16.29 15.46 10.09
CA LEU A 338 15.13 14.68 9.69
C LEU A 338 14.29 15.38 8.63
N LEU A 339 14.00 16.67 8.81
CA LEU A 339 13.22 17.45 7.83
C LEU A 339 13.99 17.74 6.54
N ALA A 340 15.31 17.93 6.62
CA ALA A 340 16.18 18.15 5.47
C ALA A 340 16.54 16.87 4.73
N TYR A 341 16.22 15.70 5.29
CA TYR A 341 16.57 14.42 4.67
C TYR A 341 15.91 14.25 3.30
N ALA A 342 16.76 13.97 2.31
CA ALA A 342 16.36 13.56 0.97
C ALA A 342 17.13 12.27 0.61
N ASP A 343 16.42 11.27 0.15
CA ASP A 343 16.98 9.97 -0.24
C ASP A 343 17.76 10.07 -1.56
N HIS A 344 17.29 11.00 -2.45
CA HIS A 344 17.90 11.34 -3.73
C HIS A 344 17.95 12.86 -3.88
N PRO A 345 19.08 13.51 -3.51
CA PRO A 345 19.20 14.98 -3.62
C PRO A 345 19.28 15.48 -5.06
N GLU A 346 19.63 14.66 -6.03
CA GLU A 346 19.82 15.03 -7.44
C GLU A 346 18.50 15.41 -8.15
N ASP A 347 17.37 14.89 -7.70
CA ASP A 347 16.05 15.18 -8.29
C ASP A 347 15.60 16.64 -8.07
N GLU A 348 16.26 17.39 -7.19
CA GLU A 348 15.93 18.80 -6.93
C GLU A 348 16.49 19.74 -7.98
N GLU A 349 17.61 19.42 -8.60
CA GLU A 349 18.22 20.26 -9.62
C GLU A 349 17.43 20.21 -10.94
N GLU A 350 16.82 19.09 -11.27
CA GLU A 350 16.00 18.96 -12.48
C GLU A 350 14.64 19.66 -12.32
N THR A 351 13.97 19.51 -11.17
CA THR A 351 12.66 20.15 -10.91
C THR A 351 12.79 21.68 -10.74
N SER A 352 13.91 22.18 -10.25
CA SER A 352 14.15 23.63 -10.16
C SER A 352 14.52 24.25 -11.52
N LYS A 353 15.07 23.47 -12.44
CA LYS A 353 15.36 23.92 -13.82
C LYS A 353 14.08 23.94 -14.69
N GLU A 354 13.15 23.05 -14.46
CA GLU A 354 11.88 22.97 -15.20
C GLU A 354 10.84 24.01 -14.73
N SER A 355 10.95 24.51 -13.50
CA SER A 355 10.06 25.52 -12.91
C SER A 355 10.53 26.99 -13.09
N THR A 356 11.65 27.21 -13.74
CA THR A 356 12.08 28.57 -14.09
C THR A 356 11.47 28.90 -15.46
N PRO A 357 10.44 29.78 -15.55
CA PRO A 357 9.93 30.15 -16.86
C PRO A 357 11.03 30.91 -17.62
N GLU A 358 11.21 30.52 -18.86
CA GLU A 358 12.05 31.13 -19.90
C GLU A 358 11.86 32.65 -20.00
N LYS A 359 12.45 33.42 -19.07
CA LYS A 359 12.50 34.88 -19.13
C LYS A 359 13.83 35.41 -19.61
N THR A 360 14.78 34.54 -19.99
CA THR A 360 16.14 35.00 -20.38
C THR A 360 16.37 35.04 -21.88
N SER A 361 15.43 34.60 -22.72
CA SER A 361 15.58 34.62 -24.18
C SER A 361 15.04 35.87 -24.85
N GLU A 362 14.22 36.68 -24.19
CA GLU A 362 13.71 37.94 -24.76
C GLU A 362 14.60 39.16 -24.46
N GLU A 363 15.31 39.19 -23.33
CA GLU A 363 16.24 40.28 -23.04
C GLU A 363 17.51 40.24 -23.90
N SER A 364 18.01 39.04 -24.24
CA SER A 364 19.17 38.90 -25.14
C SER A 364 18.84 39.25 -26.61
N ARG A 365 17.60 39.10 -27.05
CA ARG A 365 17.16 39.50 -28.40
C ARG A 365 16.95 40.98 -28.51
N ASN A 366 16.52 41.67 -27.46
CA ASN A 366 16.31 43.13 -27.48
C ASN A 366 17.61 43.92 -27.37
N SER A 367 18.66 43.39 -26.74
CA SER A 367 19.97 44.05 -26.69
C SER A 367 20.69 43.99 -28.03
N VAL A 368 20.60 42.89 -28.77
CA VAL A 368 21.23 42.75 -30.11
C VAL A 368 20.53 43.61 -31.17
N VAL A 369 19.22 43.85 -31.05
CA VAL A 369 18.45 44.69 -31.99
C VAL A 369 18.69 46.21 -31.73
N GLN A 370 19.05 46.62 -30.50
CA GLN A 370 19.38 48.01 -30.19
C GLN A 370 20.80 48.38 -30.57
N GLU A 371 21.77 47.48 -30.56
CA GLU A 371 23.12 47.73 -31.06
C GLU A 371 23.19 47.85 -32.60
N ALA A 372 22.37 47.06 -33.31
CA ALA A 372 22.30 47.12 -34.78
C ALA A 372 21.65 48.40 -35.32
N LYS A 373 20.93 49.19 -34.49
CA LYS A 373 20.34 50.53 -34.88
C LYS A 373 21.20 51.71 -34.54
N LYS A 374 22.36 51.55 -33.89
CA LYS A 374 23.31 52.67 -33.62
C LYS A 374 24.44 52.78 -34.62
N HIS A 375 24.51 51.90 -35.60
CA HIS A 375 25.52 51.89 -36.65
C HIS A 375 24.93 51.99 -38.05
N LYS A 376 23.82 52.75 -38.22
CA LYS A 376 23.35 53.21 -39.53
C LYS A 376 23.15 54.69 -39.51
#